data_6de1c5b9e93b467019834c12efb1a34c
#
_entry.id   6de1c5b9e93b467019834c12efb1a34c
#
_cell.length_a   1.000
_cell.length_b   1.000
_cell.length_c   1.000
_cell.angle_alpha   90.00
_cell.angle_beta   90.00
_cell.angle_gamma   90.00
#
_symmetry.space_group_name_H-M   'P 1'
#
loop_
_entity.id
_entity.type
_entity.pdbx_description
1 polymer ?
#
loop_
_entity_poly.entity_id
_entity_poly.type
_entity_poly.pdbx_seq_one_letter_code
_entity_poly.pdbx_strand_id
1 'polypeptide(L)'
;ASHPESRCSPTVDGDKIYVSSGFGDLACIDGNAGNILWSLKASETYKGTYGSWGIAESLIIDGEKLYFTTGGLETMTIAINKKTGELIWKTESLNVPASYSSPILLNYEGYRLLVNVSPVYVYGVDVTNGSILWKINHMEALGKEDDGKGSQILCVTPLWHNNKILFTGGYNHGSVMIDLTDNGKKASVAWTNTDFDVHHGGVVLVDGYIYGSNWINNGNGNWCCVDWNTGKMMWEEQWKCKGSVIFADGMIYLYEE
;
A
#
# COMPACT_ATOMS: atom_id res chain seq x y z
N ALA A 1 15.68 -4.80 11.94
CA ALA A 1 14.33 -4.39 12.35
C ALA A 1 14.22 -4.42 13.85
N SER A 2 13.54 -3.44 14.47
CA SER A 2 13.29 -3.39 15.92
C SER A 2 12.23 -4.42 16.36
N HIS A 3 11.46 -4.93 15.40
CA HIS A 3 10.40 -5.91 15.59
C HIS A 3 10.48 -6.94 14.47
N PRO A 4 11.04 -8.12 14.73
CA PRO A 4 11.34 -9.13 13.69
C PRO A 4 10.13 -9.95 13.24
N GLU A 5 8.98 -9.86 13.93
CA GLU A 5 7.80 -10.64 13.58
C GLU A 5 7.16 -10.15 12.27
N SER A 6 6.54 -11.06 11.54
CA SER A 6 5.74 -10.73 10.35
C SER A 6 4.48 -9.96 10.76
N ARG A 7 4.15 -8.92 9.98
CA ARG A 7 2.91 -8.13 10.14
C ARG A 7 1.99 -8.26 8.93
N CYS A 8 2.40 -9.07 7.95
CA CYS A 8 1.56 -9.34 6.78
C CYS A 8 0.51 -10.41 7.07
N SER A 9 -0.63 -10.31 6.41
CA SER A 9 -1.57 -11.43 6.35
C SER A 9 -1.09 -12.44 5.32
N PRO A 10 -1.15 -13.76 5.61
CA PRO A 10 -0.90 -14.78 4.61
C PRO A 10 -1.87 -14.69 3.44
N THR A 11 -1.37 -14.90 2.22
CA THR A 11 -2.20 -14.98 1.02
C THR A 11 -2.43 -16.43 0.64
N VAL A 12 -3.70 -16.82 0.49
CA VAL A 12 -4.10 -18.20 0.19
C VAL A 12 -4.57 -18.28 -1.27
N ASP A 13 -4.05 -19.27 -2.01
CA ASP A 13 -4.46 -19.57 -3.37
C ASP A 13 -4.57 -21.10 -3.55
N GLY A 14 -5.82 -21.58 -3.55
CA GLY A 14 -6.10 -23.01 -3.50
C GLY A 14 -5.56 -23.66 -2.23
N ASP A 15 -4.67 -24.63 -2.41
CA ASP A 15 -3.99 -25.35 -1.33
C ASP A 15 -2.59 -24.77 -0.98
N LYS A 16 -2.27 -23.59 -1.46
CA LYS A 16 -0.98 -22.93 -1.22
C LYS A 16 -1.15 -21.68 -0.36
N ILE A 17 -0.23 -21.48 0.56
CA ILE A 17 -0.15 -20.32 1.46
C ILE A 17 1.16 -19.58 1.19
N TYR A 18 1.07 -18.29 0.92
CA TYR A 18 2.21 -17.43 0.64
C TYR A 18 2.38 -16.45 1.77
N VAL A 19 3.60 -16.32 2.24
CA VAL A 19 3.95 -15.46 3.38
C VAL A 19 5.20 -14.65 3.11
N SER A 20 5.30 -13.48 3.74
CA SER A 20 6.54 -12.73 3.85
C SER A 20 6.97 -12.60 5.30
N SER A 21 8.28 -12.64 5.56
CA SER A 21 8.85 -12.33 6.88
C SER A 21 9.04 -10.83 7.05
N GLY A 22 9.21 -10.37 8.29
CA GLY A 22 9.57 -8.97 8.57
C GLY A 22 10.93 -8.55 7.98
N PHE A 23 11.75 -9.49 7.50
CA PHE A 23 13.03 -9.24 6.84
C PHE A 23 12.94 -9.33 5.31
N GLY A 24 11.76 -9.61 4.74
CA GLY A 24 11.54 -9.74 3.31
C GLY A 24 11.96 -11.07 2.73
N ASP A 25 11.96 -12.15 3.54
CA ASP A 25 11.99 -13.50 3.02
C ASP A 25 10.58 -13.92 2.61
N LEU A 26 10.46 -14.58 1.47
CA LEU A 26 9.21 -15.09 0.95
C LEU A 26 9.17 -16.60 1.02
N ALA A 27 8.00 -17.18 1.26
CA ALA A 27 7.83 -18.63 1.18
C ALA A 27 6.45 -19.00 0.64
N CYS A 28 6.41 -20.14 -0.07
CA CYS A 28 5.19 -20.86 -0.40
C CYS A 28 5.13 -22.13 0.46
N ILE A 29 3.99 -22.35 1.09
CA ILE A 29 3.74 -23.45 2.01
C ILE A 29 2.59 -24.29 1.47
N ASP A 30 2.72 -25.60 1.52
CA ASP A 30 1.60 -26.52 1.29
C ASP A 30 0.60 -26.40 2.43
N GLY A 31 -0.61 -25.93 2.15
CA GLY A 31 -1.64 -25.69 3.17
C GLY A 31 -2.18 -26.96 3.83
N ASN A 32 -2.04 -28.14 3.19
CA ASN A 32 -2.48 -29.40 3.74
C ASN A 32 -1.40 -30.07 4.61
N ALA A 33 -0.13 -30.04 4.13
CA ALA A 33 0.98 -30.73 4.77
C ALA A 33 1.84 -29.84 5.68
N GLY A 34 1.75 -28.50 5.52
CA GLY A 34 2.57 -27.53 6.26
C GLY A 34 4.03 -27.45 5.81
N ASN A 35 4.40 -28.14 4.73
CA ASN A 35 5.77 -28.15 4.22
C ASN A 35 6.05 -26.89 3.37
N ILE A 36 7.25 -26.34 3.50
CA ILE A 36 7.74 -25.26 2.61
C ILE A 36 8.04 -25.87 1.25
N LEU A 37 7.39 -25.37 0.21
CA LEU A 37 7.58 -25.80 -1.18
C LEU A 37 8.74 -25.06 -1.85
N TRP A 38 8.85 -23.75 -1.59
CA TRP A 38 10.00 -22.93 -1.95
C TRP A 38 10.14 -21.77 -0.97
N SER A 39 11.33 -21.21 -0.89
CA SER A 39 11.62 -19.96 -0.17
C SER A 39 12.61 -19.10 -0.94
N LEU A 40 12.51 -17.80 -0.78
CA LEU A 40 13.35 -16.78 -1.43
C LEU A 40 13.71 -15.70 -0.44
N LYS A 41 14.98 -15.44 -0.23
CA LYS A 41 15.47 -14.28 0.52
C LYS A 41 15.42 -13.03 -0.36
N ALA A 42 14.20 -12.51 -0.60
CA ALA A 42 13.99 -11.50 -1.61
C ALA A 42 14.72 -10.18 -1.30
N SER A 43 14.69 -9.68 -0.07
CA SER A 43 15.42 -8.47 0.31
C SER A 43 16.94 -8.62 0.18
N GLU A 44 17.50 -9.79 0.55
CA GLU A 44 18.94 -10.05 0.37
C GLU A 44 19.30 -10.13 -1.13
N THR A 45 18.52 -10.91 -1.89
CA THR A 45 18.77 -11.16 -3.33
C THR A 45 18.71 -9.89 -4.18
N TYR A 46 17.76 -9.00 -3.87
CA TYR A 46 17.51 -7.78 -4.65
C TYR A 46 17.96 -6.51 -3.94
N LYS A 47 18.79 -6.61 -2.89
CA LYS A 47 19.30 -5.49 -2.09
C LYS A 47 18.20 -4.56 -1.61
N GLY A 48 17.10 -5.17 -1.16
CA GLY A 48 15.94 -4.46 -0.68
C GLY A 48 16.23 -3.65 0.58
N THR A 49 15.52 -2.53 0.72
CA THR A 49 15.58 -1.68 1.91
C THR A 49 14.18 -1.39 2.43
N TYR A 50 14.04 -1.37 3.74
CA TYR A 50 12.77 -1.16 4.43
C TYR A 50 13.01 -0.41 5.75
N GLY A 51 11.94 0.13 6.32
CA GLY A 51 12.01 0.91 7.56
C GLY A 51 12.25 0.05 8.81
N SER A 52 12.33 0.72 9.96
CA SER A 52 12.74 0.12 11.26
C SER A 52 11.84 -1.02 11.73
N TRP A 53 10.58 -1.05 11.34
CA TRP A 53 9.62 -2.10 11.71
C TRP A 53 9.58 -3.29 10.75
N GLY A 54 10.44 -3.32 9.74
CA GLY A 54 10.51 -4.41 8.77
C GLY A 54 9.44 -4.33 7.69
N ILE A 55 9.21 -5.45 6.99
CA ILE A 55 8.19 -5.58 5.95
C ILE A 55 6.82 -5.89 6.59
N ALA A 56 5.77 -5.22 6.13
CA ALA A 56 4.39 -5.44 6.56
C ALA A 56 3.44 -5.71 5.37
N GLU A 57 3.95 -5.74 4.16
CA GLU A 57 3.20 -5.96 2.94
C GLU A 57 2.58 -7.36 2.89
N SER A 58 1.28 -7.44 2.63
CA SER A 58 0.59 -8.67 2.26
C SER A 58 0.75 -8.91 0.76
N LEU A 59 1.11 -10.15 0.39
CA LEU A 59 1.45 -10.51 -0.98
C LEU A 59 0.22 -10.53 -1.89
N ILE A 60 0.38 -10.08 -3.13
CA ILE A 60 -0.68 -10.15 -4.15
C ILE A 60 -0.34 -11.22 -5.17
N ILE A 61 -1.35 -12.03 -5.51
CA ILE A 61 -1.28 -13.03 -6.57
C ILE A 61 -2.14 -12.60 -7.76
N ASP A 62 -1.57 -12.71 -8.95
CA ASP A 62 -2.22 -12.47 -10.22
C ASP A 62 -1.87 -13.58 -11.24
N GLY A 63 -2.79 -14.50 -11.45
CA GLY A 63 -2.55 -15.67 -12.28
C GLY A 63 -1.35 -16.49 -11.74
N GLU A 64 -0.27 -16.59 -12.51
CA GLU A 64 0.95 -17.30 -12.12
C GLU A 64 1.98 -16.39 -11.41
N LYS A 65 1.68 -15.12 -11.23
CA LYS A 65 2.60 -14.15 -10.62
C LYS A 65 2.27 -13.90 -9.17
N LEU A 66 3.31 -13.65 -8.39
CA LEU A 66 3.27 -13.12 -7.04
C LEU A 66 4.11 -11.85 -7.02
N TYR A 67 3.55 -10.77 -6.48
CA TYR A 67 4.22 -9.46 -6.40
C TYR A 67 4.72 -9.20 -4.99
N PHE A 68 5.89 -8.57 -4.92
CA PHE A 68 6.53 -8.15 -3.66
C PHE A 68 7.33 -6.86 -3.85
N THR A 69 7.26 -5.98 -2.86
CA THR A 69 7.97 -4.70 -2.84
C THR A 69 9.28 -4.83 -2.05
N THR A 70 10.39 -4.85 -2.77
CA THR A 70 11.72 -4.90 -2.17
C THR A 70 12.17 -3.56 -1.64
N GLY A 71 11.83 -2.47 -2.38
CA GLY A 71 12.46 -1.16 -2.17
C GLY A 71 13.97 -1.20 -2.42
N GLY A 72 14.63 -0.06 -2.37
CA GLY A 72 16.09 0.04 -2.39
C GLY A 72 16.70 0.41 -3.74
N LEU A 73 18.01 0.21 -3.83
CA LEU A 73 18.84 0.73 -4.94
C LEU A 73 18.75 -0.09 -6.22
N GLU A 74 18.31 -1.33 -6.17
CA GLU A 74 18.33 -2.22 -7.34
C GLU A 74 16.96 -2.28 -8.03
N THR A 75 15.89 -2.35 -7.27
CA THR A 75 14.52 -2.42 -7.81
C THR A 75 13.51 -2.00 -6.75
N MET A 76 12.33 -1.58 -7.18
CA MET A 76 11.24 -1.29 -6.25
C MET A 76 10.33 -2.48 -6.02
N THR A 77 9.95 -3.17 -7.09
CA THR A 77 8.96 -4.27 -7.04
C THR A 77 9.42 -5.40 -7.94
N ILE A 78 9.20 -6.62 -7.49
CA ILE A 78 9.45 -7.84 -8.26
C ILE A 78 8.15 -8.59 -8.51
N ALA A 79 8.07 -9.28 -9.65
CA ALA A 79 7.13 -10.36 -9.88
C ALA A 79 7.88 -11.67 -9.98
N ILE A 80 7.46 -12.64 -9.21
CA ILE A 80 8.02 -14.00 -9.24
C ILE A 80 6.94 -14.99 -9.63
N ASN A 81 7.35 -16.14 -10.15
CA ASN A 81 6.45 -17.25 -10.40
C ASN A 81 5.97 -17.83 -9.06
N LYS A 82 4.68 -17.83 -8.81
CA LYS A 82 4.11 -18.29 -7.53
C LYS A 82 4.40 -19.77 -7.23
N LYS A 83 4.63 -20.60 -8.26
CA LYS A 83 4.89 -22.04 -8.09
C LYS A 83 6.35 -22.36 -7.80
N THR A 84 7.29 -21.56 -8.34
CA THR A 84 8.72 -21.85 -8.27
C THR A 84 9.53 -20.85 -7.46
N GLY A 85 9.00 -19.63 -7.21
CA GLY A 85 9.76 -18.53 -6.60
C GLY A 85 10.74 -17.86 -7.56
N GLU A 86 10.78 -18.23 -8.84
CA GLU A 86 11.69 -17.65 -9.84
C GLU A 86 11.23 -16.28 -10.32
N LEU A 87 12.20 -15.39 -10.56
CA LEU A 87 11.94 -14.04 -11.06
C LEU A 87 11.30 -14.07 -12.47
N ILE A 88 10.20 -13.33 -12.64
CA ILE A 88 9.59 -13.10 -13.95
C ILE A 88 10.05 -11.74 -14.48
N TRP A 89 9.91 -10.68 -13.65
CA TRP A 89 10.40 -9.34 -13.95
C TRP A 89 10.68 -8.56 -12.66
N LYS A 90 11.45 -7.50 -12.79
CA LYS A 90 11.66 -6.49 -11.74
C LYS A 90 11.54 -5.09 -12.33
N THR A 91 11.07 -4.15 -11.54
CA THR A 91 11.01 -2.72 -11.92
C THR A 91 12.41 -2.09 -11.88
N GLU A 92 12.54 -0.91 -12.44
CA GLU A 92 13.62 0.00 -12.09
C GLU A 92 13.55 0.40 -10.61
N SER A 93 14.64 0.90 -10.07
CA SER A 93 14.71 1.50 -8.74
C SER A 93 14.20 2.94 -8.76
N LEU A 94 13.49 3.34 -7.70
CA LEU A 94 13.19 4.74 -7.38
C LEU A 94 14.11 5.27 -6.27
N ASN A 95 15.09 4.46 -5.84
CA ASN A 95 16.09 4.79 -4.82
C ASN A 95 15.47 5.17 -3.46
N VAL A 96 14.38 4.51 -3.09
CA VAL A 96 13.69 4.69 -1.82
C VAL A 96 13.39 3.34 -1.19
N PRO A 97 13.24 3.23 0.14
CA PRO A 97 12.87 1.97 0.79
C PRO A 97 11.42 1.57 0.47
N ALA A 98 11.07 0.32 0.79
CA ALA A 98 9.68 -0.13 0.85
C ALA A 98 8.95 0.57 2.00
N SER A 99 7.65 0.84 1.80
CA SER A 99 6.76 1.29 2.88
C SER A 99 6.17 0.09 3.65
N TYR A 100 5.23 0.36 4.55
CA TYR A 100 4.51 -0.68 5.30
C TYR A 100 3.15 -1.00 4.68
N SER A 101 2.81 -0.31 3.59
CA SER A 101 1.56 -0.44 2.85
C SER A 101 1.60 -1.66 1.92
N SER A 102 0.48 -2.35 1.78
CA SER A 102 0.30 -3.34 0.73
C SER A 102 -0.07 -2.65 -0.60
N PRO A 103 0.43 -3.15 -1.74
CA PRO A 103 -0.01 -2.67 -3.05
C PRO A 103 -1.47 -3.04 -3.34
N ILE A 104 -2.03 -2.46 -4.39
CA ILE A 104 -3.32 -2.85 -4.95
C ILE A 104 -3.17 -3.22 -6.42
N LEU A 105 -3.95 -4.21 -6.86
CA LEU A 105 -4.01 -4.64 -8.25
C LEU A 105 -5.30 -4.13 -8.88
N LEU A 106 -5.19 -3.25 -9.86
CA LEU A 106 -6.31 -2.68 -10.59
C LEU A 106 -6.54 -3.43 -11.90
N ASN A 107 -7.81 -3.59 -12.27
CA ASN A 107 -8.22 -4.03 -13.60
C ASN A 107 -8.95 -2.87 -14.27
N TYR A 108 -8.22 -2.15 -15.10
CA TYR A 108 -8.70 -0.96 -15.78
C TYR A 108 -8.99 -1.29 -17.25
N GLU A 109 -10.26 -1.49 -17.58
CA GLU A 109 -10.71 -1.80 -18.96
C GLU A 109 -9.92 -2.94 -19.64
N GLY A 110 -9.59 -3.99 -18.86
CA GLY A 110 -8.79 -5.12 -19.33
C GLY A 110 -7.27 -4.92 -19.26
N TYR A 111 -6.80 -3.73 -18.91
CA TYR A 111 -5.41 -3.46 -18.58
C TYR A 111 -5.17 -3.60 -17.08
N ARG A 112 -4.17 -4.37 -16.70
CA ARG A 112 -3.84 -4.60 -15.28
C ARG A 112 -2.68 -3.73 -14.84
N LEU A 113 -2.88 -3.06 -13.73
CA LEU A 113 -1.94 -2.12 -13.13
C LEU A 113 -1.73 -2.48 -11.66
N LEU A 114 -0.48 -2.66 -11.24
CA LEU A 114 -0.14 -2.72 -9.83
C LEU A 114 0.17 -1.30 -9.34
N VAL A 115 -0.55 -0.85 -8.32
CA VAL A 115 -0.27 0.45 -7.68
C VAL A 115 0.36 0.21 -6.33
N ASN A 116 1.49 0.85 -6.12
CA ASN A 116 2.28 0.70 -4.92
C ASN A 116 2.63 2.05 -4.29
N VAL A 117 2.95 2.04 -3.01
CA VAL A 117 3.35 3.20 -2.22
C VAL A 117 4.74 3.00 -1.67
N SER A 118 5.58 4.01 -1.80
CA SER A 118 6.85 4.13 -1.11
C SER A 118 6.83 5.35 -0.18
N PRO A 119 7.82 5.55 0.67
CA PRO A 119 7.89 6.74 1.52
C PRO A 119 7.87 8.09 0.79
N VAL A 120 8.09 8.11 -0.53
CA VAL A 120 8.14 9.33 -1.36
C VAL A 120 7.13 9.30 -2.50
N TYR A 121 6.89 8.12 -3.09
CA TYR A 121 6.10 7.99 -4.32
C TYR A 121 4.91 7.05 -4.15
N VAL A 122 3.78 7.44 -4.76
CA VAL A 122 2.78 6.49 -5.25
C VAL A 122 3.10 6.23 -6.71
N TYR A 123 3.18 4.96 -7.13
CA TYR A 123 3.59 4.62 -8.49
C TYR A 123 2.80 3.44 -9.06
N GLY A 124 2.60 3.48 -10.37
CA GLY A 124 1.89 2.46 -11.12
C GLY A 124 2.83 1.63 -11.99
N VAL A 125 2.67 0.30 -11.92
CA VAL A 125 3.53 -0.68 -12.62
C VAL A 125 2.70 -1.51 -13.59
N ASP A 126 3.14 -1.60 -14.85
CA ASP A 126 2.61 -2.55 -15.82
C ASP A 126 2.92 -3.98 -15.39
N VAL A 127 1.89 -4.75 -15.05
CA VAL A 127 2.05 -6.12 -14.58
C VAL A 127 2.58 -7.10 -15.64
N THR A 128 2.61 -6.68 -16.92
CA THR A 128 3.10 -7.52 -18.02
C THR A 128 4.62 -7.63 -18.02
N ASN A 129 5.30 -6.52 -17.73
CA ASN A 129 6.74 -6.40 -17.94
C ASN A 129 7.50 -5.68 -16.81
N GLY A 130 6.81 -5.14 -15.79
CA GLY A 130 7.43 -4.43 -14.67
C GLY A 130 7.82 -2.99 -14.95
N SER A 131 7.38 -2.39 -16.08
CA SER A 131 7.65 -0.97 -16.35
C SER A 131 6.88 -0.07 -15.40
N ILE A 132 7.56 0.91 -14.80
CA ILE A 132 6.89 1.99 -14.05
C ILE A 132 6.30 2.95 -15.08
N LEU A 133 4.97 3.03 -15.12
CA LEU A 133 4.23 3.86 -16.07
C LEU A 133 4.17 5.32 -15.63
N TRP A 134 4.02 5.52 -14.34
CA TRP A 134 3.94 6.82 -13.70
C TRP A 134 4.36 6.73 -12.23
N LYS A 135 4.77 7.86 -11.70
CA LYS A 135 5.00 8.07 -10.27
C LYS A 135 4.56 9.48 -9.87
N ILE A 136 3.95 9.60 -8.73
CA ILE A 136 3.55 10.87 -8.10
C ILE A 136 4.38 11.02 -6.83
N ASN A 137 5.16 12.08 -6.73
CA ASN A 137 5.80 12.47 -5.48
C ASN A 137 4.73 13.07 -4.57
N HIS A 138 4.27 12.30 -3.59
CA HIS A 138 3.20 12.73 -2.69
C HIS A 138 3.67 13.77 -1.67
N MET A 139 4.96 13.83 -1.35
CA MET A 139 5.53 14.89 -0.50
C MET A 139 5.43 16.24 -1.22
N GLU A 140 5.89 16.30 -2.48
CA GLU A 140 5.80 17.48 -3.32
C GLU A 140 4.34 17.91 -3.54
N ALA A 141 3.44 16.95 -3.82
CA ALA A 141 2.00 17.21 -3.99
C ALA A 141 1.36 17.85 -2.75
N LEU A 142 1.81 17.50 -1.56
CA LEU A 142 1.38 18.06 -0.28
C LEU A 142 2.13 19.34 0.13
N GLY A 143 3.04 19.84 -0.71
CA GLY A 143 3.86 21.02 -0.39
C GLY A 143 4.85 20.78 0.75
N LYS A 144 5.30 19.53 0.93
CA LYS A 144 6.21 19.11 1.99
C LYS A 144 7.59 18.80 1.43
N GLU A 145 8.62 19.10 2.22
CA GLU A 145 9.99 18.72 1.87
C GLU A 145 10.18 17.21 2.13
N ASP A 146 10.78 16.54 1.14
CA ASP A 146 11.33 15.20 1.33
C ASP A 146 12.61 15.31 2.15
N ASP A 147 12.73 14.56 3.24
CA ASP A 147 13.94 14.50 4.07
C ASP A 147 15.10 13.76 3.37
N GLY A 148 14.88 13.28 2.15
CA GLY A 148 15.85 12.49 1.37
C GLY A 148 16.20 11.13 1.95
N LYS A 149 15.51 10.71 3.04
CA LYS A 149 15.77 9.46 3.75
C LYS A 149 14.66 8.43 3.56
N GLY A 150 13.52 8.86 3.01
CA GLY A 150 12.34 8.01 2.88
C GLY A 150 11.86 7.50 4.23
N SER A 151 11.80 8.38 5.24
CA SER A 151 11.49 8.01 6.63
C SER A 151 9.99 7.97 6.93
N GLN A 152 9.13 8.25 5.94
CA GLN A 152 7.68 8.29 6.14
C GLN A 152 7.12 6.91 6.50
N ILE A 153 6.29 6.87 7.55
CA ILE A 153 5.65 5.64 8.05
C ILE A 153 4.26 5.55 7.44
N LEU A 154 4.17 4.90 6.28
CA LEU A 154 2.96 4.79 5.48
C LEU A 154 2.43 3.36 5.57
N CYS A 155 1.25 3.18 6.21
CA CYS A 155 0.68 1.88 6.51
C CYS A 155 -0.64 1.61 5.79
N VAL A 156 -1.31 2.65 5.29
CA VAL A 156 -2.62 2.52 4.66
C VAL A 156 -2.48 2.02 3.22
N THR A 157 -3.16 0.93 2.91
CA THR A 157 -3.31 0.46 1.53
C THR A 157 -4.12 1.47 0.73
N PRO A 158 -3.70 1.87 -0.49
CA PRO A 158 -4.45 2.80 -1.31
C PRO A 158 -5.88 2.32 -1.58
N LEU A 159 -6.82 3.24 -1.60
CA LEU A 159 -8.21 2.96 -1.97
C LEU A 159 -8.47 3.36 -3.41
N TRP A 160 -8.94 2.41 -4.22
CA TRP A 160 -9.29 2.64 -5.62
C TRP A 160 -10.80 2.59 -5.83
N HIS A 161 -11.31 3.57 -6.56
CA HIS A 161 -12.68 3.57 -7.06
C HIS A 161 -12.78 4.36 -8.36
N ASN A 162 -13.39 3.76 -9.38
CA ASN A 162 -13.44 4.29 -10.74
C ASN A 162 -12.01 4.62 -11.24
N ASN A 163 -11.76 5.85 -11.64
CA ASN A 163 -10.47 6.28 -12.16
C ASN A 163 -9.61 7.02 -11.12
N LYS A 164 -9.90 6.83 -9.84
CA LYS A 164 -9.25 7.58 -8.76
C LYS A 164 -8.62 6.65 -7.74
N ILE A 165 -7.46 7.06 -7.25
CA ILE A 165 -6.75 6.40 -6.16
C ILE A 165 -6.57 7.39 -5.04
N LEU A 166 -7.09 7.05 -3.87
CA LEU A 166 -6.81 7.77 -2.63
C LEU A 166 -5.61 7.14 -1.93
N PHE A 167 -4.67 7.96 -1.54
CA PHE A 167 -3.58 7.63 -0.65
C PHE A 167 -3.62 8.55 0.59
N THR A 168 -3.35 8.01 1.78
CA THR A 168 -3.28 8.75 3.05
C THR A 168 -2.19 8.17 3.95
N GLY A 169 -1.62 8.96 4.83
CA GLY A 169 -0.39 8.61 5.52
C GLY A 169 -0.42 8.50 7.04
N GLY A 170 -0.84 9.49 7.76
CA GLY A 170 -0.59 9.64 9.21
C GLY A 170 0.66 10.47 9.50
N TYR A 171 0.91 10.78 10.75
CA TYR A 171 2.05 11.61 11.20
C TYR A 171 2.11 13.00 10.57
N ASN A 172 0.95 13.65 10.44
CA ASN A 172 0.75 14.93 9.73
C ASN A 172 1.15 14.85 8.25
N HIS A 173 1.02 13.67 7.63
CA HIS A 173 1.31 13.50 6.21
C HIS A 173 0.20 14.10 5.35
N GLY A 174 -1.05 13.73 5.62
CA GLY A 174 -2.22 14.09 4.83
C GLY A 174 -2.57 13.07 3.76
N SER A 175 -3.44 13.47 2.86
CA SER A 175 -4.01 12.64 1.80
C SER A 175 -3.81 13.25 0.42
N VAL A 176 -3.65 12.38 -0.58
CA VAL A 176 -3.54 12.73 -1.99
C VAL A 176 -4.54 11.89 -2.78
N MET A 177 -5.36 12.53 -3.60
CA MET A 177 -6.18 11.89 -4.61
C MET A 177 -5.49 11.97 -5.96
N ILE A 178 -5.40 10.84 -6.62
CA ILE A 178 -4.75 10.68 -7.93
C ILE A 178 -5.82 10.29 -8.94
N ASP A 179 -5.92 11.06 -10.03
CA ASP A 179 -6.71 10.71 -11.22
C ASP A 179 -5.88 9.84 -12.17
N LEU A 180 -6.47 8.74 -12.63
CA LEU A 180 -5.91 7.89 -13.68
C LEU A 180 -6.58 8.20 -15.02
N THR A 181 -5.77 8.33 -16.06
CA THR A 181 -6.19 8.54 -17.44
C THR A 181 -5.45 7.59 -18.38
N ASP A 182 -5.85 7.54 -19.66
CA ASP A 182 -5.22 6.70 -20.68
C ASP A 182 -5.16 5.20 -20.24
N ASN A 183 -6.30 4.68 -19.77
CA ASN A 183 -6.43 3.32 -19.24
C ASN A 183 -5.44 3.03 -18.09
N GLY A 184 -5.26 3.98 -17.18
CA GLY A 184 -4.37 3.85 -16.03
C GLY A 184 -2.89 4.07 -16.33
N LYS A 185 -2.52 4.41 -17.58
CA LYS A 185 -1.13 4.62 -18.00
C LYS A 185 -0.57 5.99 -17.64
N LYS A 186 -1.45 6.93 -17.26
CA LYS A 186 -1.09 8.26 -16.82
C LYS A 186 -1.80 8.59 -15.51
N ALA A 187 -1.13 9.36 -14.68
CA ALA A 187 -1.64 9.79 -13.38
C ALA A 187 -1.37 11.28 -13.16
N SER A 188 -2.29 11.94 -12.48
CA SER A 188 -2.14 13.32 -12.03
C SER A 188 -2.80 13.52 -10.68
N VAL A 189 -2.34 14.49 -9.90
CA VAL A 189 -2.97 14.85 -8.63
C VAL A 189 -4.29 15.57 -8.91
N ALA A 190 -5.39 15.04 -8.34
CA ALA A 190 -6.71 15.65 -8.44
C ALA A 190 -6.96 16.65 -7.31
N TRP A 191 -6.65 16.25 -6.09
CA TRP A 191 -6.70 17.10 -4.90
C TRP A 191 -5.75 16.58 -3.81
N THR A 192 -5.46 17.45 -2.85
CA THR A 192 -4.75 17.13 -1.61
C THR A 192 -5.53 17.63 -0.41
N ASN A 193 -5.38 16.95 0.73
CA ASN A 193 -5.97 17.38 2.00
C ASN A 193 -4.97 17.08 3.13
N THR A 194 -4.51 18.10 3.83
CA THR A 194 -3.57 17.97 4.95
C THR A 194 -4.26 17.64 6.27
N ASP A 195 -5.58 17.83 6.35
CA ASP A 195 -6.36 17.62 7.56
C ASP A 195 -6.95 16.19 7.62
N PHE A 196 -7.03 15.47 6.50
CA PHE A 196 -7.39 14.06 6.45
C PHE A 196 -6.14 13.19 6.38
N ASP A 197 -5.76 12.63 7.52
CA ASP A 197 -4.44 12.02 7.75
C ASP A 197 -4.55 10.70 8.49
N VAL A 198 -4.99 9.64 7.80
CA VAL A 198 -5.22 8.32 8.41
C VAL A 198 -3.91 7.53 8.47
N HIS A 199 -3.55 7.04 9.67
CA HIS A 199 -2.28 6.34 9.88
C HIS A 199 -2.34 4.84 9.53
N HIS A 200 -3.19 4.04 10.20
CA HIS A 200 -3.23 2.59 9.98
C HIS A 200 -4.63 1.96 10.10
N GLY A 201 -5.65 2.73 10.44
CA GLY A 201 -7.02 2.23 10.61
C GLY A 201 -7.74 1.93 9.30
N GLY A 202 -7.13 2.25 8.17
CA GLY A 202 -7.75 2.14 6.85
C GLY A 202 -8.83 3.20 6.61
N VAL A 203 -9.41 3.16 5.42
CA VAL A 203 -10.50 4.02 4.99
C VAL A 203 -11.54 3.21 4.23
N VAL A 204 -12.81 3.64 4.27
CA VAL A 204 -13.87 3.08 3.44
C VAL A 204 -14.56 4.17 2.63
N LEU A 205 -14.98 3.83 1.42
CA LEU A 205 -15.78 4.70 0.55
C LEU A 205 -17.23 4.20 0.56
N VAL A 206 -18.14 5.08 0.96
CA VAL A 206 -19.58 4.79 0.98
C VAL A 206 -20.32 5.99 0.41
N ASP A 207 -21.14 5.77 -0.61
CA ASP A 207 -22.01 6.79 -1.25
C ASP A 207 -21.30 8.09 -1.62
N GLY A 208 -20.05 7.99 -2.10
CA GLY A 208 -19.26 9.15 -2.52
C GLY A 208 -18.51 9.88 -1.40
N TYR A 209 -18.51 9.30 -0.20
CA TYR A 209 -17.79 9.86 0.95
C TYR A 209 -16.78 8.86 1.50
N ILE A 210 -15.63 9.37 1.90
CA ILE A 210 -14.54 8.64 2.53
C ILE A 210 -14.69 8.76 4.04
N TYR A 211 -14.61 7.63 4.74
CA TYR A 211 -14.62 7.61 6.21
C TYR A 211 -13.32 7.00 6.72
N GLY A 212 -12.74 7.57 7.75
CA GLY A 212 -11.52 7.11 8.38
C GLY A 212 -11.26 7.80 9.71
N SER A 213 -10.30 7.28 10.46
CA SER A 213 -9.85 7.90 11.70
C SER A 213 -8.57 8.67 11.48
N ASN A 214 -8.65 9.99 11.63
CA ASN A 214 -7.53 10.92 11.50
C ASN A 214 -6.47 10.67 12.57
N TRP A 215 -5.19 10.86 12.24
CA TRP A 215 -4.10 10.82 13.19
C TRP A 215 -3.85 12.22 13.78
N ILE A 216 -3.96 12.34 15.10
CA ILE A 216 -3.54 13.55 15.84
C ILE A 216 -2.21 13.29 16.52
N ASN A 217 -2.09 12.12 17.17
CA ASN A 217 -0.88 11.57 17.73
C ASN A 217 -1.05 10.06 17.93
N ASN A 218 -0.09 9.38 18.51
CA ASN A 218 -0.15 7.92 18.66
C ASN A 218 -1.29 7.42 19.56
N GLY A 219 -1.83 8.26 20.44
CA GLY A 219 -2.93 7.90 21.34
C GLY A 219 -4.29 8.51 20.97
N ASN A 220 -4.33 9.47 20.04
CA ASN A 220 -5.55 10.23 19.74
C ASN A 220 -5.81 10.33 18.24
N GLY A 221 -7.08 10.38 17.88
CA GLY A 221 -7.55 10.62 16.54
C GLY A 221 -9.00 11.06 16.53
N ASN A 222 -9.45 11.59 15.41
CA ASN A 222 -10.82 11.99 15.18
C ASN A 222 -11.41 11.13 14.06
N TRP A 223 -12.70 10.83 14.14
CA TRP A 223 -13.43 10.25 13.03
C TRP A 223 -13.78 11.34 12.03
N CYS A 224 -13.55 11.07 10.77
CA CYS A 224 -13.68 12.03 9.69
C CYS A 224 -14.51 11.49 8.54
N CYS A 225 -15.22 12.41 7.87
CA CYS A 225 -15.88 12.17 6.59
C CYS A 225 -15.39 13.20 5.58
N VAL A 226 -14.94 12.72 4.41
CA VAL A 226 -14.39 13.56 3.33
C VAL A 226 -15.11 13.26 2.02
N ASP A 227 -15.45 14.29 1.26
CA ASP A 227 -16.02 14.13 -0.08
C ASP A 227 -14.99 13.55 -1.05
N TRP A 228 -15.34 12.44 -1.72
CA TRP A 228 -14.45 11.72 -2.63
C TRP A 228 -13.94 12.55 -3.81
N ASN A 229 -14.79 13.42 -4.35
CA ASN A 229 -14.45 14.15 -5.57
C ASN A 229 -13.64 15.41 -5.31
N THR A 230 -13.87 16.05 -4.17
CA THR A 230 -13.30 17.36 -3.87
C THR A 230 -12.25 17.36 -2.77
N GLY A 231 -12.17 16.30 -1.98
CA GLY A 231 -11.29 16.22 -0.81
C GLY A 231 -11.77 17.11 0.36
N LYS A 232 -12.97 17.68 0.28
CA LYS A 232 -13.49 18.57 1.32
C LYS A 232 -13.87 17.77 2.55
N MET A 233 -13.39 18.21 3.73
CA MET A 233 -13.86 17.70 5.03
C MET A 233 -15.33 18.04 5.19
N MET A 234 -16.18 17.03 5.36
CA MET A 234 -17.62 17.17 5.56
C MET A 234 -17.94 17.30 7.03
N TRP A 235 -17.32 16.49 7.85
CA TRP A 235 -17.35 16.56 9.31
C TRP A 235 -16.12 15.86 9.91
N GLU A 236 -15.80 16.26 11.12
CA GLU A 236 -14.80 15.68 11.98
C GLU A 236 -15.36 15.62 13.40
N GLU A 237 -15.27 14.45 14.02
CA GLU A 237 -15.81 14.18 15.35
C GLU A 237 -14.71 13.61 16.24
N GLN A 238 -14.47 14.27 17.37
CA GLN A 238 -13.46 13.85 18.32
C GLN A 238 -14.03 12.72 19.20
N TRP A 239 -13.32 11.60 19.20
CA TRP A 239 -13.55 10.50 20.13
C TRP A 239 -12.34 10.29 21.02
N LYS A 240 -12.22 9.10 21.67
CA LYS A 240 -11.17 8.84 22.63
C LYS A 240 -9.81 8.60 22.00
N CYS A 241 -9.78 7.84 20.89
CA CYS A 241 -8.55 7.52 20.16
C CYS A 241 -8.85 7.33 18.66
N LYS A 242 -7.78 7.14 17.89
CA LYS A 242 -7.87 6.70 16.49
C LYS A 242 -8.33 5.24 16.45
N GLY A 243 -8.75 4.78 15.27
CA GLY A 243 -9.28 3.44 15.15
C GLY A 243 -9.39 2.92 13.72
N SER A 244 -9.98 1.75 13.59
CA SER A 244 -10.21 1.08 12.31
C SER A 244 -11.68 1.17 11.91
N VAL A 245 -11.92 1.19 10.60
CA VAL A 245 -13.26 1.32 10.02
C VAL A 245 -13.56 0.17 9.07
N ILE A 246 -14.80 -0.32 9.10
CA ILE A 246 -15.33 -1.28 8.13
C ILE A 246 -16.77 -0.92 7.77
N PHE A 247 -17.15 -1.16 6.52
CA PHE A 247 -18.53 -1.02 6.05
C PHE A 247 -19.13 -2.41 5.81
N ALA A 248 -20.25 -2.70 6.46
CA ALA A 248 -21.01 -3.94 6.27
C ALA A 248 -22.49 -3.71 6.57
N ASP A 249 -23.37 -4.43 5.87
CA ASP A 249 -24.84 -4.42 6.11
C ASP A 249 -25.47 -3.01 6.11
N GLY A 250 -24.93 -2.09 5.26
CA GLY A 250 -25.41 -0.71 5.18
C GLY A 250 -24.98 0.18 6.35
N MET A 251 -24.08 -0.30 7.22
CA MET A 251 -23.59 0.42 8.39
C MET A 251 -22.06 0.56 8.34
N ILE A 252 -21.57 1.65 8.93
CA ILE A 252 -20.15 1.88 9.17
C ILE A 252 -19.86 1.48 10.62
N TYR A 253 -18.98 0.53 10.81
CA TYR A 253 -18.50 0.11 12.12
C TYR A 253 -17.16 0.77 12.40
N LEU A 254 -17.06 1.43 13.53
CA LEU A 254 -15.90 2.16 14.01
C LEU A 254 -15.36 1.46 15.26
N TYR A 255 -14.12 1.03 15.21
CA TYR A 255 -13.44 0.40 16.33
C TYR A 255 -12.27 1.28 16.79
N GLU A 256 -12.33 1.76 18.01
CA GLU A 256 -11.22 2.51 18.65
C GLU A 256 -10.20 1.58 19.29
N GLU A 257 -8.92 1.96 19.25
CA GLU A 257 -7.81 1.25 19.89
C GLU A 257 -7.81 1.35 21.42
#